data_8b1acbbf89f4f69e871b91a24143032f
#
_entry.id   8b1acbbf89f4f69e871b91a24143032f
#
_cell.length_a   1.000
_cell.length_b   1.000
_cell.length_c   1.000
_cell.angle_alpha   90.00
_cell.angle_beta   90.00
_cell.angle_gamma   90.00
#
_symmetry.space_group_name_H-M   'P 1'
#
loop_
_entity.id
_entity.type
_entity.pdbx_description
1 polymer ?
#
loop_
_entity_poly.entity_id
_entity_poly.type
_entity_poly.pdbx_seq_one_letter_code
_entity_poly.pdbx_strand_id
1 'polypeptide(L)'
;MTLAARRILIIGGGFSGMAAAIELRKLGADVDLVEIDGGWRNYGAGISLGGATLRAFRQLGILEAFLREGAASDGVKICLPHGPQVAELPTPRIAGPDVPGGGGIMRPALARILAEATRAAGTNVMLGCTFTQLQQGADGVDVTLTDGQRRRYDLVIGADGLYSKTREALFPDAPKPRYSGQAVWRAVLPRPPEVNAAIMWMGRVKPGVNPVSRDQMYLFLTEHRPGNEHVDPATFASKLRELLAEFPAPLVQQIRAQIDERSQIVFRPLEGLLVPRPWFRGRVVLIGDTVHATTPHLASGACIGIEDAIVLAEELGRAGDLAAALHAFQDRRWERCRMVVENSARLGQIEIEGGSKDEHAQLMRDSLMALAQPV
;
A
#
# COMPACT_ATOMS: atom_id res chain seq x y z
N MET A 1 -18.23 14.91 22.03
CA MET A 1 -17.67 15.62 20.87
C MET A 1 -18.61 15.46 19.69
N THR A 2 -18.86 16.52 18.94
CA THR A 2 -19.74 16.44 17.75
C THR A 2 -18.85 16.22 16.56
N LEU A 3 -19.02 15.07 15.88
CA LEU A 3 -18.24 14.74 14.66
C LEU A 3 -18.54 15.78 13.57
N ALA A 4 -17.51 16.26 12.87
CA ALA A 4 -17.63 17.28 11.81
C ALA A 4 -18.43 16.79 10.58
N ALA A 5 -18.56 15.47 10.40
CA ALA A 5 -19.40 14.83 9.38
C ALA A 5 -19.96 13.52 9.96
N ARG A 6 -21.27 13.28 9.83
CA ARG A 6 -21.95 12.10 10.39
C ARG A 6 -22.25 11.02 9.35
N ARG A 7 -22.71 11.40 8.16
CA ARG A 7 -22.99 10.49 7.05
C ARG A 7 -21.85 10.59 6.03
N ILE A 8 -21.09 9.52 5.88
CA ILE A 8 -19.88 9.52 5.08
C ILE A 8 -19.96 8.41 4.03
N LEU A 9 -19.66 8.77 2.78
CA LEU A 9 -19.43 7.80 1.71
C LEU A 9 -17.94 7.61 1.50
N ILE A 10 -17.50 6.35 1.44
CA ILE A 10 -16.16 5.97 1.00
C ILE A 10 -16.26 5.30 -0.37
N ILE A 11 -15.53 5.83 -1.36
CA ILE A 11 -15.46 5.29 -2.71
C ILE A 11 -14.13 4.54 -2.86
N GLY A 12 -14.21 3.21 -2.95
CA GLY A 12 -13.09 2.29 -3.05
C GLY A 12 -12.85 1.48 -1.78
N GLY A 13 -12.93 0.16 -1.91
CA GLY A 13 -12.73 -0.84 -0.86
C GLY A 13 -11.29 -1.35 -0.77
N GLY A 14 -10.29 -0.52 -1.13
CA GLY A 14 -8.87 -0.79 -0.91
C GLY A 14 -8.46 -0.61 0.57
N PHE A 15 -7.16 -0.81 0.88
CA PHE A 15 -6.66 -0.74 2.26
C PHE A 15 -6.96 0.60 2.94
N SER A 16 -6.79 1.72 2.22
CA SER A 16 -7.06 3.06 2.77
C SER A 16 -8.56 3.27 3.03
N GLY A 17 -9.43 2.86 2.10
CA GLY A 17 -10.88 2.98 2.26
C GLY A 17 -11.42 2.13 3.40
N MET A 18 -10.97 0.88 3.51
CA MET A 18 -11.34 -0.02 4.61
C MET A 18 -10.84 0.52 5.97
N ALA A 19 -9.61 1.02 6.03
CA ALA A 19 -9.07 1.65 7.24
C ALA A 19 -9.87 2.88 7.64
N ALA A 20 -10.26 3.75 6.69
CA ALA A 20 -11.10 4.91 6.95
C ALA A 20 -12.48 4.50 7.48
N ALA A 21 -13.09 3.46 6.90
CA ALA A 21 -14.36 2.94 7.39
C ALA A 21 -14.27 2.47 8.84
N ILE A 22 -13.23 1.71 9.19
CA ILE A 22 -13.00 1.22 10.56
C ILE A 22 -12.87 2.39 11.55
N GLU A 23 -11.99 3.36 11.26
CA GLU A 23 -11.70 4.47 12.17
C GLU A 23 -12.91 5.41 12.34
N LEU A 24 -13.61 5.72 11.25
CA LEU A 24 -14.80 6.59 11.30
C LEU A 24 -15.98 5.93 12.03
N ARG A 25 -16.14 4.62 11.90
CA ARG A 25 -17.15 3.85 12.66
C ARG A 25 -16.86 3.86 14.17
N LYS A 26 -15.59 3.84 14.59
CA LYS A 26 -15.19 4.00 16.02
C LYS A 26 -15.65 5.34 16.60
N LEU A 27 -15.72 6.38 15.75
CA LEU A 27 -16.21 7.71 16.15
C LEU A 27 -17.74 7.85 16.11
N GLY A 28 -18.45 6.79 15.71
CA GLY A 28 -19.90 6.80 15.60
C GLY A 28 -20.45 7.42 14.30
N ALA A 29 -19.61 7.59 13.27
CA ALA A 29 -20.09 8.01 11.96
C ALA A 29 -20.95 6.92 11.31
N ASP A 30 -21.93 7.33 10.51
CA ASP A 30 -22.68 6.44 9.61
C ASP A 30 -21.94 6.34 8.28
N VAL A 31 -21.39 5.15 7.97
CA VAL A 31 -20.46 4.96 6.87
C VAL A 31 -21.01 3.98 5.85
N ASP A 32 -21.17 4.46 4.62
CA ASP A 32 -21.35 3.65 3.42
C ASP A 32 -19.99 3.49 2.71
N LEU A 33 -19.67 2.29 2.27
CA LEU A 33 -18.49 2.00 1.44
C LEU A 33 -18.94 1.33 0.15
N VAL A 34 -18.56 1.91 -0.99
CA VAL A 34 -18.80 1.34 -2.32
C VAL A 34 -17.50 0.78 -2.89
N GLU A 35 -17.58 -0.41 -3.49
CA GLU A 35 -16.47 -1.07 -4.18
C GLU A 35 -16.95 -1.61 -5.53
N ILE A 36 -16.23 -1.29 -6.58
CA ILE A 36 -16.58 -1.66 -7.96
C ILE A 36 -16.47 -3.16 -8.22
N ASP A 37 -15.54 -3.85 -7.54
CA ASP A 37 -15.43 -5.32 -7.65
C ASP A 37 -16.50 -6.02 -6.80
N GLY A 38 -17.43 -6.68 -7.45
CA GLY A 38 -18.49 -7.44 -6.77
C GLY A 38 -18.00 -8.59 -5.89
N GLY A 39 -16.78 -9.05 -6.09
CA GLY A 39 -16.13 -10.07 -5.27
C GLY A 39 -15.27 -9.51 -4.13
N TRP A 40 -15.08 -8.18 -4.07
CA TRP A 40 -14.15 -7.50 -3.17
C TRP A 40 -12.75 -8.15 -3.16
N ARG A 41 -12.29 -8.54 -4.34
CA ARG A 41 -11.06 -9.30 -4.51
C ARG A 41 -9.84 -8.37 -4.52
N ASN A 42 -8.84 -8.74 -3.79
CA ASN A 42 -7.55 -8.06 -3.84
C ASN A 42 -6.53 -9.02 -4.46
N TYR A 43 -6.25 -8.79 -5.73
CA TYR A 43 -5.31 -9.60 -6.49
C TYR A 43 -3.88 -9.26 -6.13
N GLY A 44 -2.99 -10.24 -6.21
CA GLY A 44 -1.57 -10.04 -6.03
C GLY A 44 -0.91 -11.13 -5.19
N ALA A 45 0.39 -11.05 -5.11
CA ALA A 45 1.23 -11.90 -4.28
C ALA A 45 1.31 -11.35 -2.84
N GLY A 46 2.43 -11.54 -2.18
CA GLY A 46 2.68 -10.96 -0.86
C GLY A 46 2.85 -9.44 -0.84
N ILE A 47 2.83 -8.90 0.35
CA ILE A 47 3.18 -7.52 0.64
C ILE A 47 4.14 -7.48 1.83
N SER A 48 5.25 -6.74 1.71
CA SER A 48 6.15 -6.43 2.82
C SER A 48 5.63 -5.24 3.60
N LEU A 49 5.77 -5.29 4.91
CA LEU A 49 5.25 -4.32 5.86
C LEU A 49 6.35 -3.91 6.84
N GLY A 50 6.53 -2.62 7.03
CA GLY A 50 7.43 -2.07 8.06
C GLY A 50 6.72 -1.83 9.38
N GLY A 51 7.47 -1.50 10.43
CA GLY A 51 6.95 -1.26 11.77
C GLY A 51 5.89 -0.17 11.85
N ALA A 52 5.96 0.87 11.00
CA ALA A 52 4.93 1.91 10.92
C ALA A 52 3.57 1.33 10.49
N THR A 53 3.56 0.38 9.55
CA THR A 53 2.32 -0.32 9.16
C THR A 53 1.78 -1.18 10.29
N LEU A 54 2.66 -1.89 11.01
CA LEU A 54 2.25 -2.72 12.16
C LEU A 54 1.70 -1.86 13.31
N ARG A 55 2.26 -0.67 13.53
CA ARG A 55 1.70 0.33 14.46
C ARG A 55 0.29 0.75 14.04
N ALA A 56 0.10 1.04 12.75
CA ALA A 56 -1.22 1.37 12.22
C ALA A 56 -2.21 0.20 12.34
N PHE A 57 -1.76 -1.04 12.14
CA PHE A 57 -2.59 -2.23 12.37
C PHE A 57 -3.02 -2.39 13.83
N ARG A 58 -2.14 -2.05 14.78
CA ARG A 58 -2.49 -2.03 16.22
C ARG A 58 -3.61 -1.03 16.48
N GLN A 59 -3.53 0.17 15.91
CA GLN A 59 -4.56 1.18 16.05
C GLN A 59 -5.89 0.77 15.41
N LEU A 60 -5.85 0.17 14.21
CA LEU A 60 -7.04 -0.38 13.55
C LEU A 60 -7.67 -1.56 14.32
N GLY A 61 -6.91 -2.23 15.20
CA GLY A 61 -7.35 -3.43 15.90
C GLY A 61 -7.21 -4.72 15.10
N ILE A 62 -6.38 -4.74 14.06
CA ILE A 62 -6.16 -5.91 13.19
C ILE A 62 -4.77 -6.56 13.35
N LEU A 63 -3.92 -6.04 14.25
CA LEU A 63 -2.57 -6.54 14.43
C LEU A 63 -2.54 -8.03 14.80
N GLU A 64 -3.40 -8.47 15.71
CA GLU A 64 -3.46 -9.87 16.14
C GLU A 64 -3.88 -10.80 14.99
N ALA A 65 -4.80 -10.37 14.14
CA ALA A 65 -5.18 -11.12 12.94
C ALA A 65 -4.01 -11.22 11.95
N PHE A 66 -3.27 -10.13 11.75
CA PHE A 66 -2.04 -10.14 10.97
C PHE A 66 -0.99 -11.11 11.54
N LEU A 67 -0.74 -11.08 12.86
CA LEU A 67 0.27 -11.95 13.50
C LEU A 67 -0.09 -13.45 13.41
N ARG A 68 -1.39 -13.79 13.37
CA ARG A 68 -1.84 -15.16 13.17
C ARG A 68 -1.66 -15.69 11.74
N GLU A 69 -1.83 -14.85 10.74
CA GLU A 69 -1.91 -15.27 9.34
C GLU A 69 -0.72 -14.87 8.48
N GLY A 70 -0.05 -13.80 8.87
CA GLY A 70 1.18 -13.33 8.24
C GLY A 70 2.43 -13.93 8.88
N ALA A 71 3.56 -13.31 8.56
CA ALA A 71 4.84 -13.62 9.19
C ALA A 71 5.50 -12.31 9.61
N ALA A 72 5.76 -12.16 10.91
CA ALA A 72 6.49 -11.02 11.44
C ALA A 72 7.94 -11.43 11.73
N SER A 73 8.88 -10.55 11.45
CA SER A 73 10.31 -10.75 11.68
C SER A 73 11.04 -9.44 11.92
N ASP A 74 12.20 -9.51 12.55
CA ASP A 74 13.13 -8.40 12.64
C ASP A 74 14.19 -8.51 11.56
N GLY A 75 14.68 -7.35 11.10
CA GLY A 75 15.79 -7.23 10.17
C GLY A 75 15.46 -7.60 8.72
N VAL A 76 16.32 -7.12 7.83
CA VAL A 76 16.37 -7.51 6.42
C VAL A 76 17.80 -7.94 6.09
N LYS A 77 17.99 -9.19 5.71
CA LYS A 77 19.30 -9.75 5.37
C LYS A 77 19.69 -9.30 3.95
N ILE A 78 20.88 -8.75 3.81
CA ILE A 78 21.44 -8.35 2.51
C ILE A 78 22.53 -9.32 2.13
N CYS A 79 22.40 -9.96 0.97
CA CYS A 79 23.28 -10.99 0.49
C CYS A 79 23.97 -10.58 -0.83
N LEU A 80 25.15 -11.12 -1.07
CA LEU A 80 25.81 -11.07 -2.38
C LEU A 80 25.10 -12.00 -3.37
N PRO A 81 25.26 -11.81 -4.68
CA PRO A 81 24.61 -12.63 -5.70
C PRO A 81 24.89 -14.14 -5.58
N HIS A 82 26.04 -14.51 -5.01
CA HIS A 82 26.47 -15.91 -4.80
C HIS A 82 26.12 -16.46 -3.40
N GLY A 83 25.45 -15.69 -2.54
CA GLY A 83 24.83 -16.19 -1.31
C GLY A 83 25.27 -15.57 0.00
N PRO A 84 26.54 -15.27 0.28
CA PRO A 84 26.98 -14.76 1.58
C PRO A 84 26.24 -13.51 2.02
N GLN A 85 25.76 -13.51 3.26
CA GLN A 85 25.18 -12.31 3.90
C GLN A 85 26.30 -11.32 4.22
N VAL A 86 26.15 -10.07 3.81
CA VAL A 86 27.11 -8.98 4.02
C VAL A 86 26.61 -7.90 4.96
N ALA A 87 25.31 -7.81 5.16
CA ALA A 87 24.70 -6.87 6.09
C ALA A 87 23.33 -7.38 6.59
N GLU A 88 22.89 -6.79 7.67
CA GLU A 88 21.51 -6.89 8.14
C GLU A 88 21.02 -5.48 8.46
N LEU A 89 19.92 -5.09 7.84
CA LEU A 89 19.28 -3.81 8.11
C LEU A 89 18.31 -3.99 9.29
N PRO A 90 18.53 -3.30 10.41
CA PRO A 90 17.65 -3.41 11.56
C PRO A 90 16.27 -2.82 11.24
N THR A 91 15.21 -3.44 11.74
CA THR A 91 13.85 -2.94 11.70
C THR A 91 13.39 -2.63 13.13
N PRO A 92 13.24 -1.35 13.53
CA PRO A 92 12.87 -1.02 14.89
C PRO A 92 11.43 -1.46 15.23
N ARG A 93 11.25 -1.98 16.46
CA ARG A 93 9.95 -2.46 16.97
C ARG A 93 9.06 -1.31 17.44
N ILE A 94 8.62 -0.47 16.51
CA ILE A 94 7.84 0.74 16.81
C ILE A 94 6.34 0.49 17.04
N ALA A 95 5.88 -0.72 16.72
CA ALA A 95 4.50 -1.14 17.04
C ALA A 95 4.35 -1.67 18.47
N GLY A 96 5.46 -1.81 19.21
CA GLY A 96 5.53 -2.31 20.58
C GLY A 96 6.70 -3.28 20.77
N PRO A 97 7.24 -3.45 21.99
CA PRO A 97 8.40 -4.29 22.25
C PRO A 97 8.17 -5.79 21.95
N ASP A 98 6.93 -6.21 22.02
CA ASP A 98 6.42 -7.56 21.76
C ASP A 98 6.18 -7.84 20.27
N VAL A 99 6.23 -6.81 19.39
CA VAL A 99 5.94 -6.93 17.96
C VAL A 99 7.22 -6.75 17.16
N PRO A 100 7.61 -7.72 16.31
CA PRO A 100 8.76 -7.56 15.42
C PRO A 100 8.66 -6.29 14.54
N GLY A 101 9.81 -5.77 14.13
CA GLY A 101 9.90 -4.48 13.44
C GLY A 101 9.42 -4.49 11.99
N GLY A 102 9.04 -5.64 11.44
CA GLY A 102 8.48 -5.79 10.10
C GLY A 102 7.82 -7.12 9.88
N GLY A 103 7.42 -7.38 8.65
CA GLY A 103 6.83 -8.66 8.27
C GLY A 103 6.29 -8.68 6.85
N GLY A 104 5.56 -9.74 6.55
CA GLY A 104 4.87 -9.91 5.30
C GLY A 104 3.56 -10.69 5.48
N ILE A 105 2.66 -10.50 4.54
CA ILE A 105 1.40 -11.24 4.46
C ILE A 105 0.96 -11.33 3.00
N MET A 106 0.18 -12.34 2.67
CA MET A 106 -0.48 -12.39 1.38
C MET A 106 -1.48 -11.23 1.23
N ARG A 107 -1.42 -10.48 0.12
CA ARG A 107 -2.36 -9.36 -0.12
C ARG A 107 -3.83 -9.76 0.02
N PRO A 108 -4.27 -10.92 -0.54
CA PRO A 108 -5.65 -11.38 -0.33
C PRO A 108 -6.00 -11.63 1.15
N ALA A 109 -5.06 -12.15 1.95
CA ALA A 109 -5.29 -12.39 3.38
C ALA A 109 -5.45 -11.06 4.14
N LEU A 110 -4.57 -10.08 3.89
CA LEU A 110 -4.69 -8.75 4.48
C LEU A 110 -6.00 -8.06 4.09
N ALA A 111 -6.38 -8.16 2.80
CA ALA A 111 -7.64 -7.59 2.33
C ALA A 111 -8.85 -8.23 3.02
N ARG A 112 -8.84 -9.54 3.21
CA ARG A 112 -9.89 -10.26 3.94
C ARG A 112 -9.97 -9.81 5.40
N ILE A 113 -8.83 -9.72 6.10
CA ILE A 113 -8.77 -9.23 7.49
C ILE A 113 -9.38 -7.83 7.60
N LEU A 114 -9.01 -6.91 6.71
CA LEU A 114 -9.56 -5.56 6.68
C LEU A 114 -11.05 -5.54 6.33
N ALA A 115 -11.49 -6.36 5.38
CA ALA A 115 -12.90 -6.44 4.99
C ALA A 115 -13.78 -6.98 6.12
N GLU A 116 -13.31 -8.01 6.84
CA GLU A 116 -13.97 -8.55 8.03
C GLU A 116 -14.06 -7.48 9.13
N ALA A 117 -12.98 -6.77 9.43
CA ALA A 117 -12.95 -5.69 10.40
C ALA A 117 -13.88 -4.52 10.00
N THR A 118 -13.92 -4.17 8.72
CA THR A 118 -14.81 -3.12 8.17
C THR A 118 -16.28 -3.49 8.39
N ARG A 119 -16.67 -4.73 8.10
CA ARG A 119 -18.05 -5.20 8.34
C ARG A 119 -18.36 -5.27 9.83
N ALA A 120 -17.43 -5.79 10.64
CA ALA A 120 -17.59 -5.88 12.10
C ALA A 120 -17.74 -4.51 12.76
N ALA A 121 -17.11 -3.46 12.20
CA ALA A 121 -17.31 -2.09 12.65
C ALA A 121 -18.72 -1.53 12.32
N GLY A 122 -19.54 -2.24 11.55
CA GLY A 122 -20.91 -1.83 11.19
C GLY A 122 -20.97 -0.92 9.96
N THR A 123 -19.98 -0.97 9.07
CA THR A 123 -20.01 -0.26 7.78
C THR A 123 -20.98 -0.93 6.83
N ASN A 124 -21.82 -0.14 6.16
CA ASN A 124 -22.68 -0.62 5.08
C ASN A 124 -21.85 -0.75 3.79
N VAL A 125 -21.54 -1.97 3.39
CA VAL A 125 -20.67 -2.26 2.25
C VAL A 125 -21.51 -2.64 1.03
N MET A 126 -21.34 -1.91 -0.06
CA MET A 126 -22.00 -2.11 -1.34
C MET A 126 -20.96 -2.52 -2.40
N LEU A 127 -20.97 -3.80 -2.78
CA LEU A 127 -20.05 -4.37 -3.78
C LEU A 127 -20.69 -4.32 -5.17
N GLY A 128 -19.84 -4.33 -6.22
CA GLY A 128 -20.27 -4.15 -7.60
C GLY A 128 -20.85 -2.75 -7.88
N CYS A 129 -20.51 -1.79 -7.02
CA CYS A 129 -21.10 -0.47 -7.00
C CYS A 129 -20.03 0.62 -6.93
N THR A 130 -20.27 1.72 -7.62
CA THR A 130 -19.49 2.95 -7.51
C THR A 130 -20.39 4.16 -7.80
N PHE A 131 -19.85 5.35 -7.90
CA PHE A 131 -20.62 6.53 -8.24
C PHE A 131 -20.66 6.76 -9.77
N THR A 132 -21.72 7.40 -10.22
CA THR A 132 -21.84 7.95 -11.58
C THR A 132 -21.83 9.47 -11.57
N GLN A 133 -22.27 10.09 -10.47
CA GLN A 133 -22.31 11.53 -10.33
C GLN A 133 -22.06 11.97 -8.88
N LEU A 134 -21.30 13.05 -8.71
CA LEU A 134 -21.07 13.76 -7.46
C LEU A 134 -21.49 15.21 -7.63
N GLN A 135 -22.48 15.67 -6.86
CA GLN A 135 -22.94 17.07 -6.87
C GLN A 135 -22.79 17.67 -5.47
N GLN A 136 -21.87 18.59 -5.31
CA GLN A 136 -21.64 19.27 -4.05
C GLN A 136 -22.62 20.43 -3.86
N GLY A 137 -23.29 20.47 -2.72
CA GLY A 137 -24.09 21.59 -2.23
C GLY A 137 -23.49 22.22 -0.98
N ALA A 138 -24.15 23.25 -0.42
CA ALA A 138 -23.68 23.92 0.80
C ALA A 138 -23.57 22.95 1.99
N ASP A 139 -24.56 22.06 2.16
CA ASP A 139 -24.72 21.24 3.36
C ASP A 139 -24.43 19.75 3.13
N GLY A 140 -23.97 19.34 1.93
CA GLY A 140 -23.72 17.94 1.64
C GLY A 140 -23.36 17.68 0.19
N VAL A 141 -23.13 16.41 -0.10
CA VAL A 141 -22.85 15.90 -1.45
C VAL A 141 -23.96 14.95 -1.84
N ASP A 142 -24.65 15.25 -2.94
CA ASP A 142 -25.61 14.36 -3.55
C ASP A 142 -24.87 13.42 -4.49
N VAL A 143 -24.97 12.12 -4.24
CA VAL A 143 -24.27 11.07 -4.98
C VAL A 143 -25.26 10.18 -5.68
N THR A 144 -25.09 10.00 -7.01
CA THR A 144 -25.80 8.96 -7.77
C THR A 144 -24.88 7.78 -7.93
N LEU A 145 -25.35 6.60 -7.51
CA LEU A 145 -24.60 5.32 -7.60
C LEU A 145 -24.91 4.60 -8.91
N THR A 146 -24.09 3.62 -9.26
CA THR A 146 -24.25 2.81 -10.49
C THR A 146 -25.50 1.95 -10.51
N ASP A 147 -26.09 1.66 -9.35
CA ASP A 147 -27.39 0.98 -9.23
C ASP A 147 -28.60 1.92 -9.39
N GLY A 148 -28.35 3.22 -9.66
CA GLY A 148 -29.36 4.26 -9.83
C GLY A 148 -29.82 4.91 -8.52
N GLN A 149 -29.41 4.44 -7.35
CA GLN A 149 -29.77 5.05 -6.09
C GLN A 149 -29.13 6.44 -5.97
N ARG A 150 -29.88 7.38 -5.38
CA ARG A 150 -29.39 8.71 -5.00
C ARG A 150 -29.35 8.82 -3.50
N ARG A 151 -28.20 9.24 -2.98
CA ARG A 151 -27.95 9.39 -1.54
C ARG A 151 -27.25 10.71 -1.27
N ARG A 152 -27.48 11.27 -0.09
CA ARG A 152 -26.83 12.50 0.38
C ARG A 152 -25.91 12.20 1.54
N TYR A 153 -24.68 12.76 1.49
CA TYR A 153 -23.64 12.59 2.49
C TYR A 153 -23.09 13.93 2.96
N ASP A 154 -22.61 13.99 4.19
CA ASP A 154 -21.92 15.16 4.75
C ASP A 154 -20.50 15.27 4.19
N LEU A 155 -19.87 14.12 3.90
CA LEU A 155 -18.50 14.00 3.38
C LEU A 155 -18.41 12.79 2.43
N VAL A 156 -17.63 12.94 1.36
CA VAL A 156 -17.25 11.85 0.48
C VAL A 156 -15.73 11.69 0.52
N ILE A 157 -15.27 10.47 0.69
CA ILE A 157 -13.85 10.10 0.71
C ILE A 157 -13.54 9.29 -0.54
N GLY A 158 -12.69 9.81 -1.43
CA GLY A 158 -12.16 9.10 -2.58
C GLY A 158 -10.92 8.28 -2.18
N ALA A 159 -11.06 6.95 -2.22
CA ALA A 159 -10.01 5.96 -1.94
C ALA A 159 -9.93 4.90 -3.05
N ASP A 160 -10.25 5.31 -4.28
CA ASP A 160 -10.40 4.47 -5.47
C ASP A 160 -9.10 4.25 -6.26
N GLY A 161 -7.95 4.53 -5.62
CA GLY A 161 -6.62 4.10 -6.02
C GLY A 161 -5.97 4.92 -7.14
N LEU A 162 -4.92 4.35 -7.73
CA LEU A 162 -4.03 5.03 -8.67
C LEU A 162 -4.77 5.64 -9.88
N TYR A 163 -5.78 4.95 -10.42
CA TYR A 163 -6.56 5.38 -11.59
C TYR A 163 -7.91 5.98 -11.20
N SER A 164 -7.95 6.69 -10.08
CA SER A 164 -9.13 7.24 -9.43
C SER A 164 -10.02 8.07 -10.34
N LYS A 165 -11.29 7.68 -10.42
CA LYS A 165 -12.34 8.47 -11.06
C LYS A 165 -12.83 9.60 -10.17
N THR A 166 -12.73 9.44 -8.84
CA THR A 166 -13.03 10.51 -7.88
C THR A 166 -12.04 11.66 -8.04
N ARG A 167 -10.74 11.36 -8.19
CA ARG A 167 -9.73 12.40 -8.49
C ARG A 167 -10.01 13.12 -9.82
N GLU A 168 -10.30 12.38 -10.89
CA GLU A 168 -10.63 12.96 -12.19
C GLU A 168 -11.85 13.88 -12.12
N ALA A 169 -12.90 13.48 -11.38
CA ALA A 169 -14.10 14.28 -11.20
C ALA A 169 -13.85 15.55 -10.37
N LEU A 170 -13.00 15.46 -9.35
CA LEU A 170 -12.72 16.57 -8.44
C LEU A 170 -11.67 17.54 -8.98
N PHE A 171 -10.64 17.01 -9.62
CA PHE A 171 -9.47 17.72 -10.14
C PHE A 171 -9.15 17.24 -11.57
N PRO A 172 -9.86 17.73 -12.60
CA PRO A 172 -9.64 17.29 -13.99
C PRO A 172 -8.21 17.48 -14.50
N ASP A 173 -7.51 18.50 -13.97
CA ASP A 173 -6.13 18.84 -14.34
C ASP A 173 -5.08 18.20 -13.42
N ALA A 174 -5.48 17.28 -12.52
CA ALA A 174 -4.54 16.59 -11.64
C ALA A 174 -3.51 15.78 -12.44
N PRO A 175 -2.28 15.64 -11.93
CA PRO A 175 -1.27 14.78 -12.54
C PRO A 175 -1.79 13.37 -12.77
N LYS A 176 -1.37 12.75 -13.87
CA LYS A 176 -1.62 11.33 -14.14
C LYS A 176 -0.47 10.48 -13.58
N PRO A 177 -0.71 9.20 -13.28
CA PRO A 177 0.36 8.27 -12.91
C PRO A 177 1.49 8.28 -13.94
N ARG A 178 2.73 8.19 -13.45
CA ARG A 178 3.93 8.18 -14.29
C ARG A 178 4.68 6.86 -14.12
N TYR A 179 5.03 6.24 -15.23
CA TYR A 179 5.89 5.07 -15.24
C TYR A 179 7.31 5.43 -14.77
N SER A 180 7.89 4.59 -13.91
CA SER A 180 9.18 4.85 -13.27
C SER A 180 10.39 4.38 -14.09
N GLY A 181 10.19 3.65 -15.18
CA GLY A 181 11.27 2.95 -15.90
C GLY A 181 11.62 1.59 -15.31
N GLN A 182 10.86 1.11 -14.33
CA GLN A 182 11.06 -0.20 -13.70
C GLN A 182 9.76 -1.00 -13.69
N ALA A 183 9.91 -2.33 -13.61
CA ALA A 183 8.83 -3.26 -13.37
C ALA A 183 9.15 -4.19 -12.21
N VAL A 184 8.14 -4.80 -11.62
CA VAL A 184 8.30 -5.76 -10.54
C VAL A 184 7.64 -7.09 -10.91
N TRP A 185 8.40 -8.15 -10.69
CA TRP A 185 7.94 -9.53 -10.70
C TRP A 185 7.66 -9.99 -9.28
N ARG A 186 6.60 -10.73 -9.07
CA ARG A 186 6.27 -11.35 -7.78
C ARG A 186 5.76 -12.76 -8.01
N ALA A 187 6.22 -13.70 -7.18
CA ALA A 187 5.73 -15.07 -7.19
C ALA A 187 5.52 -15.57 -5.75
N VAL A 188 4.54 -16.44 -5.55
CA VAL A 188 4.29 -17.10 -4.26
C VAL A 188 4.89 -18.49 -4.31
N LEU A 189 5.64 -18.86 -3.29
CA LEU A 189 6.41 -20.09 -3.24
C LEU A 189 6.33 -20.72 -1.84
N PRO A 190 6.52 -22.04 -1.71
CA PRO A 190 6.73 -22.67 -0.42
C PRO A 190 7.91 -22.02 0.33
N ARG A 191 7.75 -21.82 1.63
CA ARG A 191 8.76 -21.19 2.48
C ARG A 191 9.69 -22.26 3.08
N PRO A 192 10.96 -22.31 2.72
CA PRO A 192 11.92 -23.17 3.38
C PRO A 192 12.29 -22.61 4.77
N PRO A 193 12.70 -23.49 5.73
CA PRO A 193 12.94 -23.08 7.13
C PRO A 193 13.98 -21.96 7.31
N GLU A 194 14.97 -21.87 6.46
CA GLU A 194 16.03 -20.85 6.50
C GLU A 194 15.51 -19.43 6.17
N VAL A 195 14.36 -19.30 5.50
CA VAL A 195 13.71 -18.01 5.21
C VAL A 195 12.86 -17.60 6.39
N ASN A 196 13.48 -17.08 7.44
CA ASN A 196 12.83 -16.63 8.68
C ASN A 196 12.66 -15.10 8.78
N ALA A 197 13.28 -14.35 7.88
CA ALA A 197 13.16 -12.90 7.73
C ALA A 197 13.23 -12.54 6.24
N ALA A 198 13.06 -11.27 5.91
CA ALA A 198 13.27 -10.79 4.55
C ALA A 198 14.75 -10.94 4.14
N ILE A 199 14.99 -11.42 2.92
CA ILE A 199 16.33 -11.57 2.33
C ILE A 199 16.33 -10.86 1.00
N MET A 200 17.37 -10.07 0.71
CA MET A 200 17.56 -9.38 -0.56
C MET A 200 18.96 -9.69 -1.11
N TRP A 201 19.08 -9.96 -2.39
CA TRP A 201 20.35 -10.14 -3.08
C TRP A 201 20.70 -8.90 -3.89
N MET A 202 21.94 -8.46 -3.75
CA MET A 202 22.51 -7.35 -4.51
C MET A 202 22.76 -7.80 -5.95
N GLY A 203 22.45 -6.95 -6.94
CA GLY A 203 22.68 -7.25 -8.35
C GLY A 203 22.12 -6.18 -9.28
N ARG A 204 22.20 -6.46 -10.59
CA ARG A 204 21.61 -5.62 -11.64
C ARG A 204 20.09 -5.56 -11.51
N VAL A 205 19.48 -6.71 -11.30
CA VAL A 205 18.11 -6.84 -10.78
C VAL A 205 18.21 -7.16 -9.30
N LYS A 206 17.16 -6.88 -8.54
CA LYS A 206 17.17 -7.04 -7.08
C LYS A 206 16.11 -8.07 -6.65
N PRO A 207 16.44 -9.37 -6.70
CA PRO A 207 15.54 -10.36 -6.12
C PRO A 207 15.56 -10.27 -4.60
N GLY A 208 14.39 -10.51 -4.01
CA GLY A 208 14.25 -10.67 -2.58
C GLY A 208 13.12 -11.63 -2.27
N VAL A 209 13.16 -12.21 -1.08
CA VAL A 209 12.09 -13.04 -0.54
C VAL A 209 11.65 -12.49 0.80
N ASN A 210 10.37 -12.62 1.10
CA ASN A 210 9.83 -12.27 2.41
C ASN A 210 8.82 -13.36 2.83
N PRO A 211 8.93 -13.90 4.05
CA PRO A 211 7.87 -14.73 4.62
C PRO A 211 6.52 -14.02 4.59
N VAL A 212 5.45 -14.72 4.21
CA VAL A 212 4.08 -14.18 4.18
C VAL A 212 3.07 -15.01 4.96
N SER A 213 3.49 -16.20 5.39
CA SER A 213 2.78 -17.05 6.33
C SER A 213 3.77 -18.05 6.97
N ARG A 214 3.24 -19.03 7.70
CA ARG A 214 4.04 -20.09 8.27
C ARG A 214 4.76 -20.94 7.22
N ASP A 215 4.13 -21.16 6.08
CA ASP A 215 4.53 -22.10 5.03
C ASP A 215 4.76 -21.48 3.66
N GLN A 216 4.51 -20.18 3.52
CA GLN A 216 4.66 -19.44 2.28
C GLN A 216 5.60 -18.26 2.41
N MET A 217 6.34 -18.01 1.34
CA MET A 217 7.07 -16.77 1.09
C MET A 217 6.66 -16.18 -0.25
N TYR A 218 6.86 -14.88 -0.43
CA TYR A 218 6.80 -14.33 -1.76
C TYR A 218 8.17 -13.87 -2.22
N LEU A 219 8.49 -14.20 -3.46
CA LEU A 219 9.58 -13.64 -4.21
C LEU A 219 9.15 -12.30 -4.79
N PHE A 220 9.99 -11.29 -4.72
CA PHE A 220 9.89 -10.06 -5.49
C PHE A 220 11.21 -9.80 -6.22
N LEU A 221 11.13 -9.21 -7.40
CA LEU A 221 12.28 -8.84 -8.20
C LEU A 221 11.96 -7.58 -8.97
N THR A 222 12.76 -6.53 -8.82
CA THR A 222 12.66 -5.30 -9.62
C THR A 222 13.68 -5.36 -10.75
N GLU A 223 13.24 -4.97 -11.95
CA GLU A 223 14.10 -4.85 -13.12
C GLU A 223 13.97 -3.47 -13.76
N HIS A 224 15.06 -2.96 -14.31
CA HIS A 224 15.04 -1.78 -15.17
C HIS A 224 14.44 -2.14 -16.53
N ARG A 225 13.37 -1.45 -16.91
CA ARG A 225 12.68 -1.58 -18.21
C ARG A 225 12.37 -0.18 -18.73
N PRO A 226 13.21 0.39 -19.58
CA PRO A 226 13.03 1.77 -20.08
C PRO A 226 11.74 1.94 -20.89
N GLY A 227 11.32 0.91 -21.60
CA GLY A 227 10.03 0.84 -22.27
C GLY A 227 8.99 0.11 -21.40
N ASN A 228 7.73 0.53 -21.47
CA ASN A 228 6.60 -0.12 -20.78
C ASN A 228 5.89 -1.10 -21.72
N GLU A 229 6.67 -1.97 -22.39
CA GLU A 229 6.11 -2.93 -23.34
C GLU A 229 5.32 -4.02 -22.58
N HIS A 230 4.26 -4.45 -23.23
CA HIS A 230 3.48 -5.58 -22.74
C HIS A 230 4.33 -6.85 -22.67
N VAL A 231 4.21 -7.58 -21.58
CA VAL A 231 4.82 -8.91 -21.42
C VAL A 231 3.72 -9.94 -21.47
N ASP A 232 3.84 -10.88 -22.40
CA ASP A 232 2.88 -11.97 -22.52
C ASP A 232 2.88 -12.85 -21.25
N PRO A 233 1.76 -13.01 -20.55
CA PRO A 233 1.67 -13.86 -19.36
C PRO A 233 2.16 -15.29 -19.56
N ALA A 234 2.03 -15.86 -20.76
CA ALA A 234 2.56 -17.18 -21.08
C ALA A 234 4.10 -17.28 -20.96
N THR A 235 4.79 -16.14 -20.98
CA THR A 235 6.26 -16.06 -20.84
C THR A 235 6.74 -15.72 -19.44
N PHE A 236 5.85 -15.54 -18.47
CA PHE A 236 6.22 -15.07 -17.15
C PHE A 236 7.19 -16.01 -16.43
N ALA A 237 6.91 -17.31 -16.45
CA ALA A 237 7.77 -18.31 -15.79
C ALA A 237 9.17 -18.36 -16.41
N SER A 238 9.26 -18.40 -17.74
CA SER A 238 10.55 -18.45 -18.44
C SER A 238 11.39 -17.20 -18.20
N LYS A 239 10.77 -16.00 -18.29
CA LYS A 239 11.46 -14.72 -18.07
C LYS A 239 11.93 -14.57 -16.62
N LEU A 240 11.10 -14.91 -15.64
CA LEU A 240 11.49 -14.84 -14.24
C LEU A 240 12.63 -15.81 -13.92
N ARG A 241 12.61 -17.03 -14.49
CA ARG A 241 13.72 -17.99 -14.36
C ARG A 241 15.01 -17.50 -15.02
N GLU A 242 14.92 -16.79 -16.14
CA GLU A 242 16.07 -16.17 -16.81
C GLU A 242 16.70 -15.09 -15.92
N LEU A 243 15.92 -14.17 -15.37
CA LEU A 243 16.41 -13.13 -14.46
C LEU A 243 17.07 -13.70 -13.20
N LEU A 244 16.53 -14.80 -12.64
CA LEU A 244 17.09 -15.46 -11.46
C LEU A 244 18.36 -16.28 -11.78
N ALA A 245 18.63 -16.61 -13.06
CA ALA A 245 19.83 -17.33 -13.46
C ALA A 245 21.13 -16.56 -13.18
N GLU A 246 21.05 -15.22 -13.09
CA GLU A 246 22.19 -14.35 -12.76
C GLU A 246 22.68 -14.51 -11.29
N PHE A 247 21.92 -15.23 -10.44
CA PHE A 247 22.20 -15.36 -9.01
C PHE A 247 22.56 -16.82 -8.64
N PRO A 248 23.84 -17.16 -8.54
CA PRO A 248 24.25 -18.52 -8.20
C PRO A 248 24.03 -18.92 -6.74
N ALA A 249 23.49 -18.03 -5.89
CA ALA A 249 23.13 -18.35 -4.51
C ALA A 249 22.24 -19.60 -4.42
N PRO A 250 22.57 -20.61 -3.57
CA PRO A 250 21.82 -21.86 -3.51
C PRO A 250 20.31 -21.68 -3.33
N LEU A 251 19.89 -20.78 -2.44
CA LEU A 251 18.48 -20.49 -2.21
C LEU A 251 17.80 -19.90 -3.44
N VAL A 252 18.47 -19.00 -4.18
CA VAL A 252 17.91 -18.43 -5.41
C VAL A 252 17.77 -19.50 -6.50
N GLN A 253 18.74 -20.41 -6.62
CA GLN A 253 18.64 -21.51 -7.58
C GLN A 253 17.56 -22.53 -7.20
N GLN A 254 17.36 -22.78 -5.91
CA GLN A 254 16.23 -23.58 -5.41
C GLN A 254 14.89 -22.94 -5.76
N ILE A 255 14.74 -21.62 -5.54
CA ILE A 255 13.57 -20.85 -5.92
C ILE A 255 13.33 -20.92 -7.43
N ARG A 256 14.38 -20.68 -8.22
CA ARG A 256 14.33 -20.75 -9.68
C ARG A 256 13.84 -22.10 -10.20
N ALA A 257 14.27 -23.19 -9.57
CA ALA A 257 13.88 -24.56 -9.92
C ALA A 257 12.38 -24.85 -9.62
N GLN A 258 11.76 -24.13 -8.67
CA GLN A 258 10.36 -24.29 -8.31
C GLN A 258 9.40 -23.49 -9.24
N ILE A 259 9.92 -22.55 -10.02
CA ILE A 259 9.10 -21.73 -10.92
C ILE A 259 8.78 -22.51 -12.19
N ASP A 260 7.51 -22.71 -12.46
CA ASP A 260 6.97 -23.36 -13.65
C ASP A 260 5.74 -22.58 -14.19
N GLU A 261 5.11 -23.12 -15.24
CA GLU A 261 3.96 -22.50 -15.89
C GLU A 261 2.69 -22.46 -15.02
N ARG A 262 2.66 -23.24 -13.91
CA ARG A 262 1.56 -23.24 -12.93
C ARG A 262 1.79 -22.24 -11.80
N SER A 263 2.97 -21.67 -11.73
CA SER A 263 3.33 -20.71 -10.70
C SER A 263 2.51 -19.43 -10.82
N GLN A 264 1.97 -18.96 -9.71
CA GLN A 264 1.25 -17.68 -9.65
C GLN A 264 2.24 -16.53 -9.71
N ILE A 265 2.49 -16.02 -10.91
CA ILE A 265 3.42 -14.92 -11.14
C ILE A 265 2.62 -13.66 -11.48
N VAL A 266 2.98 -12.57 -10.82
CA VAL A 266 2.44 -11.23 -11.07
C VAL A 266 3.56 -10.35 -11.60
N PHE A 267 3.36 -9.79 -12.79
CA PHE A 267 4.19 -8.75 -13.36
C PHE A 267 3.45 -7.43 -13.36
N ARG A 268 4.10 -6.35 -12.93
CA ARG A 268 3.52 -5.00 -12.93
C ARG A 268 4.58 -3.95 -13.25
N PRO A 269 4.29 -3.04 -14.20
CA PRO A 269 5.02 -1.77 -14.30
C PRO A 269 4.91 -1.02 -12.97
N LEU A 270 5.97 -0.31 -12.60
CA LEU A 270 5.97 0.54 -11.42
C LEU A 270 5.59 1.96 -11.82
N GLU A 271 4.54 2.46 -11.21
CA GLU A 271 4.05 3.82 -11.43
C GLU A 271 3.99 4.58 -10.10
N GLY A 272 4.19 5.86 -10.17
CA GLY A 272 4.07 6.78 -9.04
C GLY A 272 3.18 7.96 -9.38
N LEU A 273 2.61 8.55 -8.33
CA LEU A 273 1.76 9.73 -8.41
C LEU A 273 1.90 10.54 -7.13
N LEU A 274 2.10 11.84 -7.26
CA LEU A 274 1.91 12.79 -6.17
C LEU A 274 1.05 13.94 -6.68
N VAL A 275 -0.15 14.07 -6.13
CA VAL A 275 -1.06 15.17 -6.44
C VAL A 275 -0.67 16.36 -5.57
N PRO A 276 -0.45 17.56 -6.14
CA PRO A 276 -0.24 18.77 -5.35
C PRO A 276 -1.45 19.08 -4.44
N ARG A 277 -1.19 19.76 -3.35
CA ARG A 277 -2.28 20.28 -2.51
C ARG A 277 -3.15 21.29 -3.27
N PRO A 278 -4.47 21.35 -2.99
CA PRO A 278 -5.22 20.63 -1.99
C PRO A 278 -5.67 19.23 -2.42
N TRP A 279 -5.81 18.30 -1.44
CA TRP A 279 -6.36 16.95 -1.65
C TRP A 279 -7.88 16.89 -1.41
N PHE A 280 -8.50 18.02 -1.24
CA PHE A 280 -9.95 18.10 -1.07
C PHE A 280 -10.50 19.34 -1.79
N ARG A 281 -11.78 19.27 -2.11
CA ARG A 281 -12.57 20.41 -2.61
C ARG A 281 -13.95 20.33 -1.99
N GLY A 282 -14.30 21.36 -1.21
CA GLY A 282 -15.57 21.38 -0.47
C GLY A 282 -15.71 20.19 0.48
N ARG A 283 -16.62 19.28 0.17
CA ARG A 283 -16.99 18.12 0.99
C ARG A 283 -16.50 16.79 0.37
N VAL A 284 -15.53 16.82 -0.51
CA VAL A 284 -14.92 15.63 -1.09
C VAL A 284 -13.41 15.67 -0.82
N VAL A 285 -12.87 14.63 -0.17
CA VAL A 285 -11.46 14.47 0.16
C VAL A 285 -10.89 13.19 -0.46
N LEU A 286 -9.64 13.23 -0.87
CA LEU A 286 -8.92 12.09 -1.49
C LEU A 286 -7.84 11.57 -0.53
N ILE A 287 -7.68 10.24 -0.44
CA ILE A 287 -6.70 9.58 0.42
C ILE A 287 -5.98 8.42 -0.31
N GLY A 288 -4.84 8.02 0.21
CA GLY A 288 -4.09 6.85 -0.25
C GLY A 288 -3.57 7.00 -1.69
N ASP A 289 -3.53 5.90 -2.43
CA ASP A 289 -3.02 5.86 -3.82
C ASP A 289 -3.78 6.80 -4.78
N THR A 290 -4.93 7.31 -4.35
CA THR A 290 -5.68 8.34 -5.10
C THR A 290 -4.87 9.64 -5.25
N VAL A 291 -4.02 9.97 -4.29
CA VAL A 291 -3.23 11.21 -4.28
C VAL A 291 -1.71 11.01 -4.15
N HIS A 292 -1.23 9.89 -3.60
CA HIS A 292 0.20 9.66 -3.36
C HIS A 292 0.63 8.20 -3.56
N ALA A 293 0.30 7.65 -4.72
CA ALA A 293 0.78 6.32 -5.08
C ALA A 293 2.30 6.30 -5.26
N THR A 294 2.94 5.29 -4.69
CA THR A 294 4.40 5.19 -4.62
C THR A 294 4.92 3.88 -5.19
N THR A 295 6.16 3.90 -5.68
CA THR A 295 6.91 2.68 -6.02
C THR A 295 7.30 1.91 -4.75
N PRO A 296 7.60 0.59 -4.84
CA PRO A 296 7.72 -0.27 -3.65
C PRO A 296 9.04 -0.13 -2.87
N HIS A 297 9.94 0.77 -3.24
CA HIS A 297 11.31 0.84 -2.70
C HIS A 297 11.38 1.07 -1.18
N LEU A 298 10.43 1.80 -0.60
CA LEU A 298 10.30 1.99 0.85
C LEU A 298 9.29 1.04 1.50
N ALA A 299 8.65 0.13 0.74
CA ALA A 299 7.60 -0.78 1.21
C ALA A 299 6.49 -0.10 2.03
N SER A 300 6.18 1.18 1.76
CA SER A 300 5.36 2.03 2.64
C SER A 300 4.06 2.56 2.02
N GLY A 301 3.71 2.17 0.78
CA GLY A 301 2.49 2.66 0.13
C GLY A 301 1.21 2.33 0.92
N ALA A 302 1.05 1.09 1.35
CA ALA A 302 -0.09 0.71 2.20
C ALA A 302 -0.07 1.43 3.56
N CYS A 303 1.13 1.64 4.14
CA CYS A 303 1.31 2.35 5.39
C CYS A 303 0.73 3.75 5.33
N ILE A 304 1.23 4.58 4.40
CA ILE A 304 0.82 5.99 4.33
C ILE A 304 -0.67 6.15 3.99
N GLY A 305 -1.24 5.23 3.20
CA GLY A 305 -2.67 5.24 2.92
C GLY A 305 -3.55 4.84 4.12
N ILE A 306 -3.09 3.92 4.97
CA ILE A 306 -3.76 3.57 6.23
C ILE A 306 -3.60 4.71 7.25
N GLU A 307 -2.42 5.33 7.33
CA GLU A 307 -2.20 6.49 8.17
C GLU A 307 -3.08 7.69 7.78
N ASP A 308 -3.36 7.87 6.48
CA ASP A 308 -4.33 8.90 6.05
C ASP A 308 -5.71 8.67 6.68
N ALA A 309 -6.17 7.44 6.66
CA ALA A 309 -7.46 7.07 7.25
C ALA A 309 -7.51 7.39 8.75
N ILE A 310 -6.45 7.06 9.47
CA ILE A 310 -6.30 7.32 10.90
C ILE A 310 -6.33 8.83 11.18
N VAL A 311 -5.48 9.60 10.49
CA VAL A 311 -5.36 11.04 10.71
C VAL A 311 -6.63 11.77 10.30
N LEU A 312 -7.26 11.38 9.18
CA LEU A 312 -8.52 11.98 8.75
C LEU A 312 -9.62 11.76 9.81
N ALA A 313 -9.74 10.56 10.36
CA ALA A 313 -10.69 10.27 11.41
C ALA A 313 -10.41 11.09 12.70
N GLU A 314 -9.14 11.18 13.10
CA GLU A 314 -8.74 12.00 14.25
C GLU A 314 -9.13 13.47 14.07
N GLU A 315 -8.84 14.07 12.91
CA GLU A 315 -9.15 15.48 12.68
C GLU A 315 -10.66 15.72 12.56
N LEU A 316 -11.42 14.82 11.94
CA LEU A 316 -12.89 14.90 11.93
C LEU A 316 -13.50 14.77 13.33
N GLY A 317 -12.86 14.03 14.22
CA GLY A 317 -13.28 13.91 15.62
C GLY A 317 -12.88 15.09 16.50
N ARG A 318 -11.83 15.83 16.16
CA ARG A 318 -11.32 16.98 16.95
C ARG A 318 -11.96 18.30 16.54
N ALA A 319 -12.14 18.54 15.25
CA ALA A 319 -12.60 19.80 14.71
C ALA A 319 -14.12 19.94 14.84
N GLY A 320 -14.58 21.14 15.19
CA GLY A 320 -16.01 21.48 15.18
C GLY A 320 -16.54 21.83 13.78
N ASP A 321 -15.63 21.98 12.79
CA ASP A 321 -15.93 22.36 11.40
C ASP A 321 -15.20 21.45 10.41
N LEU A 322 -15.90 21.06 9.35
CA LEU A 322 -15.38 20.14 8.33
C LEU A 322 -14.18 20.73 7.56
N ALA A 323 -14.23 21.99 7.18
CA ALA A 323 -13.16 22.60 6.41
C ALA A 323 -11.85 22.65 7.24
N ALA A 324 -11.94 23.03 8.52
CA ALA A 324 -10.81 23.01 9.44
C ALA A 324 -10.22 21.59 9.60
N ALA A 325 -11.07 20.56 9.71
CA ALA A 325 -10.63 19.16 9.79
C ALA A 325 -9.84 18.74 8.54
N LEU A 326 -10.35 19.08 7.34
CA LEU A 326 -9.71 18.70 6.08
C LEU A 326 -8.39 19.43 5.85
N HIS A 327 -8.28 20.70 6.26
CA HIS A 327 -7.01 21.43 6.25
C HIS A 327 -5.99 20.80 7.21
N ALA A 328 -6.38 20.54 8.46
CA ALA A 328 -5.50 19.92 9.45
C ALA A 328 -5.04 18.51 9.03
N PHE A 329 -5.94 17.69 8.47
CA PHE A 329 -5.60 16.41 7.87
C PHE A 329 -4.50 16.56 6.82
N GLN A 330 -4.70 17.42 5.84
CA GLN A 330 -3.75 17.62 4.75
C GLN A 330 -2.40 18.13 5.25
N ASP A 331 -2.38 19.08 6.19
CA ASP A 331 -1.15 19.64 6.74
C ASP A 331 -0.33 18.60 7.52
N ARG A 332 -0.99 17.72 8.27
CA ARG A 332 -0.33 16.60 8.96
C ARG A 332 0.23 15.55 8.00
N ARG A 333 -0.43 15.32 6.85
CA ARG A 333 -0.10 14.22 5.94
C ARG A 333 0.89 14.60 4.85
N TRP A 334 0.86 15.83 4.37
CA TRP A 334 1.56 16.25 3.17
C TRP A 334 3.05 15.89 3.16
N GLU A 335 3.81 16.36 4.14
CA GLU A 335 5.27 16.16 4.13
C GLU A 335 5.67 14.69 4.21
N ARG A 336 4.94 13.90 5.01
CA ARG A 336 5.22 12.48 5.16
C ARG A 336 4.90 11.69 3.88
N CYS A 337 3.78 11.97 3.24
CA CYS A 337 3.41 11.32 1.98
C CYS A 337 4.32 11.74 0.83
N ARG A 338 4.62 13.04 0.73
CA ARG A 338 5.58 13.58 -0.25
C ARG A 338 6.94 12.91 -0.11
N MET A 339 7.50 12.86 1.09
CA MET A 339 8.77 12.20 1.38
C MET A 339 8.77 10.74 0.91
N VAL A 340 7.72 9.96 1.21
CA VAL A 340 7.64 8.56 0.79
C VAL A 340 7.61 8.42 -0.73
N VAL A 341 6.82 9.24 -1.42
CA VAL A 341 6.70 9.18 -2.89
C VAL A 341 8.00 9.60 -3.56
N GLU A 342 8.56 10.75 -3.18
CA GLU A 342 9.78 11.29 -3.78
C GLU A 342 11.00 10.43 -3.49
N ASN A 343 11.18 9.98 -2.23
CA ASN A 343 12.32 9.14 -1.86
C ASN A 343 12.23 7.75 -2.48
N SER A 344 11.03 7.14 -2.57
CA SER A 344 10.86 5.88 -3.30
C SER A 344 11.22 6.03 -4.78
N ALA A 345 10.81 7.13 -5.42
CA ALA A 345 11.17 7.40 -6.81
C ALA A 345 12.69 7.63 -6.96
N ARG A 346 13.33 8.38 -6.05
CA ARG A 346 14.78 8.61 -6.07
C ARG A 346 15.57 7.33 -5.86
N LEU A 347 15.16 6.45 -4.94
CA LEU A 347 15.77 5.13 -4.76
C LEU A 347 15.73 4.31 -6.06
N GLY A 348 14.58 4.26 -6.73
CA GLY A 348 14.44 3.61 -8.02
C GLY A 348 15.33 4.23 -9.10
N GLN A 349 15.44 5.55 -9.13
CA GLN A 349 16.31 6.25 -10.08
C GLN A 349 17.80 5.94 -9.86
N ILE A 350 18.26 5.93 -8.59
CA ILE A 350 19.64 5.51 -8.24
C ILE A 350 19.91 4.07 -8.72
N GLU A 351 18.92 3.18 -8.59
CA GLU A 351 19.03 1.80 -9.07
C GLU A 351 19.17 1.70 -10.60
N ILE A 352 18.37 2.48 -11.34
CA ILE A 352 18.40 2.56 -12.80
C ILE A 352 19.76 3.09 -13.30
N GLU A 353 20.26 4.14 -12.66
CA GLU A 353 21.50 4.83 -13.04
C GLU A 353 22.76 4.06 -12.62
N GLY A 354 22.65 3.03 -11.77
CA GLY A 354 23.81 2.41 -11.13
C GLY A 354 24.56 3.39 -10.23
N GLY A 355 23.82 4.30 -9.58
CA GLY A 355 24.34 5.41 -8.80
C GLY A 355 24.94 5.02 -7.45
N SER A 356 25.20 6.00 -6.59
CA SER A 356 25.89 5.83 -5.31
C SER A 356 25.14 4.90 -4.35
N LYS A 357 25.81 3.83 -3.93
CA LYS A 357 25.29 2.91 -2.90
C LYS A 357 25.16 3.60 -1.54
N ASP A 358 26.03 4.56 -1.25
CA ASP A 358 26.00 5.32 0.02
C ASP A 358 24.81 6.27 0.03
N GLU A 359 24.54 6.98 -1.07
CA GLU A 359 23.33 7.80 -1.22
C GLU A 359 22.07 6.96 -1.04
N HIS A 360 21.99 5.80 -1.73
CA HIS A 360 20.87 4.89 -1.61
C HIS A 360 20.66 4.42 -0.16
N ALA A 361 21.72 3.98 0.51
CA ALA A 361 21.66 3.51 1.89
C ALA A 361 21.29 4.63 2.87
N GLN A 362 21.82 5.84 2.68
CA GLN A 362 21.48 6.99 3.52
C GLN A 362 20.02 7.39 3.34
N LEU A 363 19.55 7.53 2.11
CA LEU A 363 18.16 7.89 1.79
C LEU A 363 17.17 6.86 2.36
N MET A 364 17.51 5.57 2.28
CA MET A 364 16.71 4.49 2.88
C MET A 364 16.63 4.65 4.40
N ARG A 365 17.77 4.85 5.10
CA ARG A 365 17.82 5.01 6.55
C ARG A 365 17.00 6.23 7.00
N ASP A 366 17.22 7.39 6.38
CA ASP A 366 16.54 8.64 6.75
C ASP A 366 15.02 8.51 6.57
N SER A 367 14.58 7.88 5.48
CA SER A 367 13.16 7.63 5.22
C SER A 367 12.54 6.69 6.26
N LEU A 368 13.22 5.61 6.63
CA LEU A 368 12.74 4.68 7.66
C LEU A 368 12.70 5.32 9.05
N MET A 369 13.69 6.17 9.38
CA MET A 369 13.68 6.94 10.63
C MET A 369 12.53 7.95 10.68
N ALA A 370 12.26 8.65 9.59
CA ALA A 370 11.10 9.54 9.47
C ALA A 370 9.77 8.77 9.62
N LEU A 371 9.66 7.59 9.01
CA LEU A 371 8.49 6.73 9.14
C LEU A 371 8.30 6.14 10.55
N ALA A 372 9.37 6.01 11.33
CA ALA A 372 9.30 5.55 12.71
C ALA A 372 8.63 6.59 13.65
N GLN A 373 8.67 7.87 13.29
CA GLN A 373 8.00 8.92 14.07
C GLN A 373 6.49 8.73 14.10
N PRO A 374 5.81 9.15 15.16
CA PRO A 374 4.34 9.22 15.19
C PRO A 374 3.77 10.03 14.02
N VAL A 375 2.51 9.79 13.70
CA VAL A 375 1.78 10.49 12.63
C VAL A 375 1.06 11.71 13.16
#